data_564c5eb95f3c944a5b2dd7d993457395
#
_entry.id   564c5eb95f3c944a5b2dd7d993457395
#
_cell.length_a   1.000
_cell.length_b   1.000
_cell.length_c   1.000
_cell.angle_alpha   90.00
_cell.angle_beta   90.00
_cell.angle_gamma   90.00
#
_symmetry.space_group_name_H-M   'P 1'
#
loop_
_entity.id
_entity.type
_entity.pdbx_description
1 polymer ?
#
loop_
_entity_poly.entity_id
_entity_poly.type
_entity_poly.pdbx_seq_one_letter_code
_entity_poly.pdbx_strand_id
1 'polypeptide(L)'
;VRRCVCGPAHSPARLPDAITVGSTTSSDARSSFSNFGTCVDIFAPGSSIVSASSSNDTGSTTLSGTSMASPHVAGGVARYLMDNGSATPANAAAALIGTASTGLISDAGTGSPNRLMYLDPAGF
;
A
#
# COMPACT_ATOMS: atom_id res chain seq x y z
N VAL A 1 -1.05 22.71 -3.48
CA VAL A 1 -0.45 21.83 -4.49
C VAL A 1 0.70 21.09 -3.83
N ARG A 2 0.45 19.88 -3.37
CA ARG A 2 1.52 19.05 -2.80
C ARG A 2 1.99 18.08 -3.86
N ARG A 3 3.20 18.31 -4.28
CA ARG A 3 3.88 17.54 -5.32
C ARG A 3 4.10 16.11 -4.84
N CYS A 4 3.90 15.18 -5.72
CA CYS A 4 4.64 13.94 -5.66
C CYS A 4 6.10 14.27 -5.40
N VAL A 5 6.61 13.80 -4.33
CA VAL A 5 8.03 13.85 -4.09
C VAL A 5 8.54 12.43 -3.95
N CYS A 6 8.45 11.73 -5.05
CA CYS A 6 9.39 10.68 -5.32
C CYS A 6 10.67 11.32 -5.86
N GLY A 7 11.16 12.31 -5.17
CA GLY A 7 12.45 12.90 -5.42
C GLY A 7 13.50 12.25 -4.51
N PRO A 8 14.78 12.56 -4.70
CA PRO A 8 15.90 11.98 -3.92
C PRO A 8 15.81 12.23 -2.41
N ALA A 9 14.72 12.84 -1.92
CA ALA A 9 14.57 13.32 -0.55
C ALA A 9 13.88 12.34 0.41
N HIS A 10 13.23 11.25 -0.05
CA HIS A 10 12.44 10.38 0.84
C HIS A 10 12.93 8.93 0.79
N SER A 11 13.77 8.58 1.74
CA SER A 11 14.17 7.19 2.00
C SER A 11 13.20 6.56 3.02
N PRO A 12 12.85 5.26 2.91
CA PRO A 12 13.30 4.28 1.91
C PRO A 12 12.50 4.28 0.59
N ALA A 13 11.41 5.04 0.48
CA ALA A 13 10.47 5.01 -0.65
C ALA A 13 11.11 5.32 -2.04
N ARG A 14 12.32 5.86 -2.06
CA ARG A 14 13.08 6.12 -3.30
C ARG A 14 13.86 4.92 -3.83
N LEU A 15 13.94 3.85 -3.03
CA LEU A 15 14.73 2.67 -3.41
C LEU A 15 13.93 1.84 -4.42
N PRO A 16 14.53 1.46 -5.57
CA PRO A 16 13.82 0.73 -6.62
C PRO A 16 13.39 -0.68 -6.19
N ASP A 17 14.03 -1.24 -5.17
CA ASP A 17 13.70 -2.58 -4.65
C ASP A 17 12.63 -2.53 -3.53
N ALA A 18 12.20 -1.34 -3.10
CA ALA A 18 11.16 -1.17 -2.10
C ALA A 18 9.79 -1.06 -2.78
N ILE A 19 8.79 -1.78 -2.25
CA ILE A 19 7.38 -1.55 -2.65
C ILE A 19 6.89 -0.28 -1.97
N THR A 20 6.70 0.78 -2.75
CA THR A 20 6.25 2.07 -2.25
C THR A 20 4.73 2.15 -2.26
N VAL A 21 4.14 2.36 -1.08
CA VAL A 21 2.71 2.25 -0.86
C VAL A 21 2.07 3.63 -0.64
N GLY A 22 1.05 3.94 -1.44
CA GLY A 22 0.15 5.07 -1.22
C GLY A 22 -1.06 4.68 -0.37
N SER A 23 -1.78 5.68 0.14
CA SER A 23 -2.94 5.49 1.02
C SER A 23 -4.24 5.82 0.32
N THR A 24 -5.28 4.97 0.53
CA THR A 24 -6.66 5.25 0.12
C THR A 24 -7.61 5.31 1.31
N THR A 25 -8.76 5.93 1.06
CA THR A 25 -9.94 5.93 1.94
C THR A 25 -10.82 4.71 1.66
N SER A 26 -11.84 4.52 2.48
CA SER A 26 -12.88 3.48 2.29
C SER A 26 -13.80 3.71 1.09
N SER A 27 -13.72 4.86 0.44
CA SER A 27 -14.45 5.20 -0.80
C SER A 27 -13.57 5.13 -2.04
N ASP A 28 -12.44 4.42 -1.97
CA ASP A 28 -11.46 4.27 -3.06
C ASP A 28 -10.93 5.62 -3.60
N ALA A 29 -10.84 6.63 -2.74
CA ALA A 29 -10.18 7.87 -3.06
C ALA A 29 -8.76 7.87 -2.47
N ARG A 30 -7.79 8.47 -3.15
CA ARG A 30 -6.48 8.72 -2.54
C ARG A 30 -6.65 9.58 -1.28
N SER A 31 -6.05 9.15 -0.18
CA SER A 31 -6.05 9.94 1.05
C SER A 31 -5.36 11.29 0.84
N SER A 32 -5.91 12.37 1.40
CA SER A 32 -5.41 13.75 1.19
C SER A 32 -3.94 13.93 1.61
N PHE A 33 -3.49 13.15 2.57
CA PHE A 33 -2.12 13.16 3.07
C PHE A 33 -1.18 12.23 2.29
N SER A 34 -1.72 11.34 1.41
CA SER A 34 -0.91 10.37 0.69
C SER A 34 0.00 11.05 -0.34
N ASN A 35 1.25 10.61 -0.39
CA ASN A 35 2.11 10.88 -1.52
C ASN A 35 1.54 10.22 -2.78
N PHE A 36 1.95 10.73 -3.93
CA PHE A 36 1.56 10.26 -5.25
C PHE A 36 2.69 10.47 -6.25
N GLY A 37 2.63 9.81 -7.40
CA GLY A 37 3.59 9.96 -8.51
C GLY A 37 4.22 8.65 -8.93
N THR A 38 5.23 8.73 -9.79
CA THR A 38 5.82 7.61 -10.52
C THR A 38 6.55 6.59 -9.65
N CYS A 39 6.86 6.92 -8.40
CA CYS A 39 7.50 5.98 -7.47
C CYS A 39 6.52 5.30 -6.51
N VAL A 40 5.23 5.59 -6.58
CA VAL A 40 4.23 4.76 -5.90
C VAL A 40 3.99 3.53 -6.75
N ASP A 41 4.11 2.36 -6.19
CA ASP A 41 3.89 1.09 -6.89
C ASP A 41 2.45 0.63 -6.77
N ILE A 42 1.87 0.81 -5.58
CA ILE A 42 0.53 0.32 -5.24
C ILE A 42 -0.10 1.20 -4.15
N PHE A 43 -1.41 1.25 -4.12
CA PHE A 43 -2.17 1.86 -3.02
C PHE A 43 -2.84 0.79 -2.16
N ALA A 44 -3.02 1.11 -0.89
CA ALA A 44 -3.76 0.26 0.05
C ALA A 44 -4.54 1.14 1.06
N PRO A 45 -5.54 0.58 1.75
CA PRO A 45 -6.29 1.32 2.77
C PRO A 45 -5.38 1.89 3.86
N GLY A 46 -5.49 3.20 4.12
CA GLY A 46 -4.69 3.87 5.14
C GLY A 46 -5.42 4.98 5.89
N SER A 47 -6.70 5.23 5.58
CA SER A 47 -7.53 6.18 6.32
C SER A 47 -8.51 5.48 7.23
N SER A 48 -8.56 5.91 8.50
CA SER A 48 -9.46 5.38 9.54
C SER A 48 -9.31 3.86 9.75
N ILE A 49 -8.08 3.40 9.82
CA ILE A 49 -7.76 1.99 10.02
C ILE A 49 -7.82 1.65 11.50
N VAL A 50 -8.68 0.69 11.85
CA VAL A 50 -8.80 0.14 13.19
C VAL A 50 -7.81 -1.00 13.37
N SER A 51 -7.02 -0.94 14.43
CA SER A 51 -6.06 -1.98 14.76
C SER A 51 -5.86 -2.08 16.29
N ALA A 52 -5.07 -3.05 16.72
CA ALA A 52 -4.73 -3.23 18.12
C ALA A 52 -4.07 -1.96 18.70
N SER A 53 -4.46 -1.62 19.92
CA SER A 53 -3.85 -0.53 20.68
C SER A 53 -2.62 -1.02 21.43
N SER A 54 -1.61 -0.17 21.52
CA SER A 54 -0.46 -0.41 22.40
C SER A 54 -0.73 -0.10 23.87
N SER A 55 -1.91 0.43 24.20
CA SER A 55 -2.24 0.85 25.56
C SER A 55 -2.67 -0.30 26.47
N ASN A 56 -3.16 -1.41 25.90
CA ASN A 56 -3.58 -2.61 26.63
C ASN A 56 -3.79 -3.79 25.67
N ASP A 57 -3.91 -4.99 26.21
CA ASP A 57 -3.94 -6.26 25.46
C ASP A 57 -5.25 -6.52 24.71
N THR A 58 -6.31 -5.78 25.00
CA THR A 58 -7.65 -6.00 24.43
C THR A 58 -8.21 -4.79 23.69
N GLY A 59 -7.51 -3.66 23.74
CA GLY A 59 -7.97 -2.41 23.15
C GLY A 59 -7.70 -2.29 21.67
N SER A 60 -8.49 -1.45 21.01
CA SER A 60 -8.28 -1.03 19.64
C SER A 60 -8.13 0.48 19.54
N THR A 61 -7.51 0.93 18.48
CA THR A 61 -7.38 2.35 18.14
C THR A 61 -7.56 2.55 16.64
N THR A 62 -7.96 3.74 16.26
CA THR A 62 -8.14 4.12 14.84
C THR A 62 -7.11 5.16 14.46
N LEU A 63 -6.30 4.87 13.44
CA LEU A 63 -5.27 5.75 12.93
C LEU A 63 -5.40 5.92 11.41
N SER A 64 -4.85 7.02 10.91
CA SER A 64 -4.76 7.29 9.47
C SER A 64 -3.33 7.66 9.10
N GLY A 65 -2.86 7.11 7.99
CA GLY A 65 -1.51 7.35 7.48
C GLY A 65 -1.11 6.34 6.40
N THR A 66 -0.12 6.66 5.61
CA THR A 66 0.55 5.67 4.76
C THR A 66 1.24 4.58 5.59
N SER A 67 1.53 4.88 6.87
CA SER A 67 1.99 3.90 7.87
C SER A 67 0.95 2.82 8.17
N MET A 68 -0.34 3.06 7.89
CA MET A 68 -1.42 2.07 8.02
C MET A 68 -1.66 1.35 6.69
N ALA A 69 -1.36 1.98 5.55
CA ALA A 69 -1.44 1.33 4.24
C ALA A 69 -0.30 0.32 4.03
N SER A 70 0.91 0.64 4.45
CA SER A 70 2.09 -0.23 4.29
C SER A 70 1.92 -1.64 4.88
N PRO A 71 1.41 -1.82 6.11
CA PRO A 71 1.22 -3.16 6.68
C PRO A 71 0.15 -3.99 5.95
N HIS A 72 -0.81 -3.39 5.27
CA HIS A 72 -1.72 -4.14 4.40
C HIS A 72 -0.96 -4.82 3.27
N VAL A 73 -0.06 -4.09 2.62
CA VAL A 73 0.78 -4.65 1.54
C VAL A 73 1.76 -5.69 2.10
N ALA A 74 2.34 -5.45 3.28
CA ALA A 74 3.20 -6.44 3.93
C ALA A 74 2.44 -7.74 4.26
N GLY A 75 1.19 -7.63 4.72
CA GLY A 75 0.30 -8.78 4.93
C GLY A 75 -0.01 -9.53 3.63
N GLY A 76 -0.22 -8.80 2.53
CA GLY A 76 -0.39 -9.39 1.20
C GLY A 76 0.84 -10.16 0.73
N VAL A 77 2.03 -9.60 0.93
CA VAL A 77 3.29 -10.29 0.63
C VAL A 77 3.41 -11.57 1.48
N ALA A 78 3.12 -11.47 2.79
CA ALA A 78 3.19 -12.63 3.68
C ALA A 78 2.24 -13.75 3.23
N ARG A 79 1.02 -13.40 2.81
CA ARG A 79 0.05 -14.37 2.28
C ARG A 79 0.57 -15.03 0.99
N TYR A 80 1.11 -14.25 0.06
CA TYR A 80 1.70 -14.80 -1.16
C TYR A 80 2.83 -15.80 -0.84
N LEU A 81 3.67 -15.48 0.13
CA LEU A 81 4.80 -16.33 0.53
C LEU A 81 4.38 -17.61 1.24
N MET A 82 3.16 -17.69 1.81
CA MET A 82 2.63 -18.93 2.38
C MET A 82 2.53 -20.04 1.31
N ASP A 83 2.11 -19.67 0.10
CA ASP A 83 1.96 -20.60 -1.01
C ASP A 83 3.22 -20.68 -1.90
N ASN A 84 4.09 -19.67 -1.82
CA ASN A 84 5.26 -19.49 -2.66
C ASN A 84 6.53 -19.23 -1.85
N GLY A 85 6.83 -20.09 -0.88
CA GLY A 85 7.87 -19.89 0.15
C GLY A 85 9.30 -19.70 -0.37
N SER A 86 9.58 -20.06 -1.61
CA SER A 86 10.88 -19.85 -2.28
C SER A 86 10.89 -18.62 -3.21
N ALA A 87 9.80 -17.83 -3.26
CA ALA A 87 9.73 -16.68 -4.13
C ALA A 87 10.73 -15.58 -3.71
N THR A 88 11.31 -14.95 -4.70
CA THR A 88 12.18 -13.78 -4.48
C THR A 88 11.34 -12.55 -4.11
N PRO A 89 11.92 -11.53 -3.46
CA PRO A 89 11.22 -10.26 -3.21
C PRO A 89 10.63 -9.64 -4.48
N ALA A 90 11.34 -9.71 -5.61
CA ALA A 90 10.85 -9.22 -6.89
C ALA A 90 9.61 -9.98 -7.38
N ASN A 91 9.57 -11.30 -7.21
CA ASN A 91 8.41 -12.12 -7.58
C ASN A 91 7.20 -11.81 -6.71
N ALA A 92 7.39 -11.61 -5.40
CA ALA A 92 6.32 -11.24 -4.50
C ALA A 92 5.74 -9.85 -4.83
N ALA A 93 6.60 -8.87 -5.12
CA ALA A 93 6.18 -7.55 -5.56
C ALA A 93 5.39 -7.61 -6.88
N ALA A 94 5.90 -8.37 -7.87
CA ALA A 94 5.25 -8.53 -9.16
C ALA A 94 3.87 -9.21 -9.03
N ALA A 95 3.73 -10.19 -8.16
CA ALA A 95 2.46 -10.88 -7.91
C ALA A 95 1.42 -9.91 -7.33
N LEU A 96 1.75 -9.14 -6.29
CA LEU A 96 0.84 -8.16 -5.71
C LEU A 96 0.43 -7.07 -6.69
N ILE A 97 1.39 -6.56 -7.46
CA ILE A 97 1.14 -5.53 -8.47
C ILE A 97 0.27 -6.09 -9.60
N GLY A 98 0.51 -7.34 -9.99
CA GLY A 98 -0.22 -8.01 -11.07
C GLY A 98 -1.68 -8.33 -10.73
N THR A 99 -1.99 -8.59 -9.46
CA THR A 99 -3.36 -8.86 -9.00
C THR A 99 -4.11 -7.60 -8.56
N ALA A 100 -3.45 -6.45 -8.49
CA ALA A 100 -4.07 -5.21 -8.05
C ALA A 100 -5.22 -4.78 -8.96
N SER A 101 -6.30 -4.30 -8.37
CA SER A 101 -7.40 -3.67 -9.10
C SER A 101 -6.96 -2.35 -9.70
N THR A 102 -7.23 -2.13 -10.98
CA THR A 102 -6.79 -0.94 -11.70
C THR A 102 -7.93 0.02 -12.00
N GLY A 103 -7.64 1.33 -12.00
CA GLY A 103 -8.60 2.36 -12.41
C GLY A 103 -9.69 2.68 -11.39
N LEU A 104 -9.67 2.10 -10.18
CA LEU A 104 -10.69 2.32 -9.16
C LEU A 104 -10.45 3.56 -8.30
N ILE A 105 -9.19 3.99 -8.16
CA ILE A 105 -8.84 5.07 -7.25
C ILE A 105 -9.21 6.41 -7.88
N SER A 106 -10.10 7.14 -7.22
CA SER A 106 -10.36 8.52 -7.58
C SER A 106 -9.21 9.42 -7.13
N ASP A 107 -8.75 10.29 -8.03
CA ASP A 107 -7.62 11.19 -7.81
C ASP A 107 -6.35 10.46 -7.32
N ALA A 108 -5.92 9.43 -8.02
CA ALA A 108 -4.66 8.73 -7.68
C ALA A 108 -3.43 9.66 -7.68
N GLY A 109 -3.54 10.82 -8.30
CA GLY A 109 -2.50 11.82 -8.44
C GLY A 109 -1.66 11.62 -9.72
N THR A 110 -1.22 12.75 -10.29
CA THR A 110 -0.49 12.74 -11.55
C THR A 110 0.76 11.86 -11.49
N GLY A 111 0.88 10.95 -12.45
CA GLY A 111 2.02 10.03 -12.57
C GLY A 111 1.94 8.78 -11.72
N SER A 112 0.96 8.68 -10.81
CA SER A 112 0.75 7.46 -10.03
C SER A 112 0.14 6.36 -10.87
N PRO A 113 0.55 5.09 -10.66
CA PRO A 113 -0.22 3.97 -11.15
C PRO A 113 -1.54 3.92 -10.36
N ASN A 114 -2.67 3.80 -11.07
CA ASN A 114 -3.97 3.63 -10.40
C ASN A 114 -4.16 2.15 -10.10
N ARG A 115 -3.48 1.64 -9.07
CA ARG A 115 -3.47 0.24 -8.63
C ARG A 115 -3.85 0.17 -7.17
N LEU A 116 -5.01 -0.37 -6.87
CA LEU A 116 -5.46 -0.65 -5.50
C LEU A 116 -5.17 -2.10 -5.16
N MET A 117 -4.52 -2.33 -4.03
CA MET A 117 -4.23 -3.67 -3.55
C MET A 117 -5.50 -4.52 -3.50
N TYR A 118 -5.45 -5.69 -4.10
CA TYR A 118 -6.49 -6.69 -4.04
C TYR A 118 -5.88 -8.04 -3.61
N LEU A 119 -6.55 -8.73 -2.72
CA LEU A 119 -6.20 -10.09 -2.31
C LEU A 119 -7.40 -10.99 -2.61
N ASP A 120 -7.20 -11.97 -3.49
CA ASP A 120 -8.22 -12.97 -3.74
C ASP A 120 -8.42 -13.82 -2.48
N PRO A 121 -9.64 -14.01 -1.98
CA PRO A 121 -9.91 -14.91 -0.87
C PRO A 121 -9.51 -16.37 -1.14
N ALA A 122 -9.49 -16.77 -2.40
CA ALA A 122 -9.11 -18.12 -2.84
C ALA A 122 -7.58 -18.36 -2.89
N GLY A 123 -6.77 -17.31 -2.75
CA GLY A 123 -5.31 -17.38 -2.83
C GLY A 123 -4.73 -16.54 -3.97
N PHE A 124 -3.41 -16.66 -4.17
CA PHE A 124 -2.69 -16.05 -5.29
C PHE A 124 -2.63 -16.98 -6.49
#